data_a5db8a42677836090d22ebd42abecab2
#
_entry.id   a5db8a42677836090d22ebd42abecab2
#
_cell.length_a   1.000
_cell.length_b   1.000
_cell.length_c   1.000
_cell.angle_alpha   90.00
_cell.angle_beta   90.00
_cell.angle_gamma   90.00
#
_symmetry.space_group_name_H-M   'P 1'
#
loop_
_entity.id
_entity.type
_entity.pdbx_description
1 polymer ?
#
loop_
_entity_poly.entity_id
_entity_poly.type
_entity_poly.pdbx_seq_one_letter_code
_entity_poly.pdbx_strand_id
1 'polypeptide(L)'
;EQGRPIIERIRKTHPEYKILLTFFSPSGYEVRKNYQGVDYIFYLPIDTPRNARRFLDAAHPEIAIFVKYEFWLNLLRDLRRRKVRTYIVSAIFRRNSIFFRPYGGYWRQALESFDVMFVQNEESKKLLAGLGFDNVIVAGDTRFDRVAEIAAAAKHIDIIDRFKGDKRLFVAGSTW
;
A
#
# COMPACT_ATOMS: atom_id res chain seq x y z
N GLU A 1 1.46 6.48 4.38
CA GLU A 1 0.65 6.19 5.58
C GLU A 1 0.16 4.74 5.61
N GLN A 2 -0.41 4.20 4.54
CA GLN A 2 -1.01 2.85 4.54
C GLN A 2 -0.03 1.69 4.65
N GLY A 3 1.20 1.83 4.16
CA GLY A 3 2.24 0.83 4.33
C GLY A 3 2.88 0.84 5.72
N ARG A 4 2.69 1.90 6.49
CA ARG A 4 3.35 2.08 7.78
C ARG A 4 2.97 1.02 8.83
N PRO A 5 1.70 0.67 9.06
CA PRO A 5 1.35 -0.39 10.00
C PRO A 5 1.99 -1.74 9.65
N ILE A 6 2.11 -2.03 8.36
CA ILE A 6 2.75 -3.27 7.87
C ILE A 6 4.25 -3.25 8.20
N ILE A 7 4.94 -2.14 7.90
CA ILE A 7 6.36 -1.96 8.21
C ILE A 7 6.60 -2.12 9.72
N GLU A 8 5.84 -1.42 10.55
CA GLU A 8 5.96 -1.48 12.01
C GLU A 8 5.70 -2.90 12.54
N ARG A 9 4.72 -3.61 11.96
CA ARG A 9 4.45 -5.01 12.32
C ARG A 9 5.61 -5.92 11.93
N ILE A 10 6.13 -5.81 10.70
CA ILE A 10 7.28 -6.60 10.24
C ILE A 10 8.49 -6.35 11.14
N ARG A 11 8.80 -5.09 11.47
CA ARG A 11 9.91 -4.76 12.38
C ARG A 11 9.77 -5.39 13.76
N LYS A 12 8.55 -5.47 14.27
CA LYS A 12 8.27 -6.07 15.57
C LYS A 12 8.37 -7.59 15.56
N THR A 13 7.91 -8.24 14.49
CA THR A 13 7.82 -9.70 14.41
C THR A 13 9.02 -10.36 13.74
N HIS A 14 9.70 -9.62 12.84
CA HIS A 14 10.80 -10.08 12.01
C HIS A 14 11.90 -9.00 11.92
N PRO A 15 12.58 -8.69 13.03
CA PRO A 15 13.62 -7.65 13.06
C PRO A 15 14.82 -7.96 12.16
N GLU A 16 15.02 -9.21 11.79
CA GLU A 16 16.06 -9.69 10.89
C GLU A 16 15.89 -9.23 9.44
N TYR A 17 14.68 -8.89 9.02
CA TYR A 17 14.42 -8.47 7.63
C TYR A 17 14.94 -7.06 7.36
N LYS A 18 15.58 -6.90 6.21
CA LYS A 18 15.91 -5.58 5.65
C LYS A 18 14.73 -5.05 4.86
N ILE A 19 14.33 -3.82 5.15
CA ILE A 19 13.17 -3.18 4.53
C ILE A 19 13.64 -2.06 3.62
N LEU A 20 13.34 -2.20 2.32
CA LEU A 20 13.50 -1.16 1.31
C LEU A 20 12.13 -0.52 1.03
N LEU A 21 11.99 0.76 1.32
CA LEU A 21 10.80 1.54 1.00
C LEU A 21 11.05 2.39 -0.24
N THR A 22 10.14 2.30 -1.21
CA THR A 22 10.25 3.07 -2.45
C THR A 22 9.07 4.00 -2.66
N PHE A 23 9.34 5.13 -3.30
CA PHE A 23 8.35 6.12 -3.69
C PHE A 23 8.52 6.49 -5.16
N PHE A 24 7.43 6.60 -5.88
CA PHE A 24 7.46 7.17 -7.23
C PHE A 24 7.25 8.69 -7.18
N SER A 25 6.40 9.18 -6.27
CA SER A 25 6.11 10.60 -6.12
C SER A 25 7.16 11.33 -5.27
N PRO A 26 7.69 12.47 -5.74
CA PRO A 26 8.57 13.33 -4.94
C PRO A 26 7.96 13.73 -3.61
N SER A 27 6.67 14.07 -3.57
CA SER A 27 5.99 14.47 -2.34
C SER A 27 5.98 13.36 -1.28
N GLY A 28 5.80 12.10 -1.69
CA GLY A 28 5.88 10.96 -0.79
C GLY A 28 7.29 10.75 -0.25
N TYR A 29 8.28 10.85 -1.13
CA TYR A 29 9.70 10.71 -0.77
C TYR A 29 10.16 11.81 0.20
N GLU A 30 9.93 13.08 -0.13
CA GLU A 30 10.39 14.21 0.69
C GLU A 30 9.83 14.17 2.12
N VAL A 31 8.58 13.77 2.28
CA VAL A 31 7.94 13.64 3.60
C VAL A 31 8.52 12.46 4.40
N ARG A 32 9.02 11.42 3.73
CA ARG A 32 9.40 10.15 4.38
C ARG A 32 10.86 9.75 4.23
N LYS A 33 11.70 10.53 3.56
CA LYS A 33 13.13 10.21 3.36
C LYS A 33 13.94 9.96 4.64
N ASN A 34 13.46 10.46 5.77
CA ASN A 34 14.09 10.28 7.08
C ASN A 34 13.29 9.31 7.99
N TYR A 35 12.42 8.47 7.44
CA TYR A 35 11.63 7.55 8.24
C TYR A 35 12.49 6.41 8.79
N GLN A 36 12.59 6.34 10.13
CA GLN A 36 13.47 5.41 10.86
C GLN A 36 12.95 3.95 10.89
N GLY A 37 11.75 3.70 10.39
CA GLY A 37 11.14 2.35 10.41
C GLY A 37 11.69 1.39 9.36
N VAL A 38 12.57 1.85 8.45
CA VAL A 38 13.11 1.06 7.33
C VAL A 38 14.62 1.23 7.21
N ASP A 39 15.29 0.30 6.51
CA ASP A 39 16.74 0.35 6.31
C ASP A 39 17.13 1.24 5.12
N TYR A 40 16.31 1.24 4.07
CA TYR A 40 16.59 1.98 2.84
C TYR A 40 15.36 2.68 2.33
N ILE A 41 15.55 3.89 1.79
CA ILE A 41 14.49 4.68 1.14
C ILE A 41 15.02 5.23 -0.18
N PHE A 42 14.34 4.87 -1.29
CA PHE A 42 14.74 5.31 -2.62
C PHE A 42 13.53 5.69 -3.49
N TYR A 43 13.80 6.37 -4.57
CA TYR A 43 12.81 6.51 -5.64
C TYR A 43 12.64 5.20 -6.40
N LEU A 44 11.40 4.86 -6.72
CA LEU A 44 11.12 3.82 -7.69
C LEU A 44 11.46 4.36 -9.09
N PRO A 45 12.26 3.65 -9.89
CA PRO A 45 12.58 4.10 -11.25
C PRO A 45 11.33 4.03 -12.14
N ILE A 46 11.35 4.80 -13.24
CA ILE A 46 10.32 4.72 -14.28
C ILE A 46 10.20 3.27 -14.77
N ASP A 47 8.96 2.77 -14.87
CA ASP A 47 8.63 1.38 -15.16
C ASP A 47 8.91 1.00 -16.63
N THR A 48 10.17 0.79 -16.96
CA THR A 48 10.60 0.20 -18.21
C THR A 48 11.19 -1.20 -17.98
N PRO A 49 11.21 -2.09 -18.99
CA PRO A 49 11.77 -3.44 -18.81
C PRO A 49 13.23 -3.43 -18.33
N ARG A 50 14.04 -2.46 -18.81
CA ARG A 50 15.43 -2.31 -18.40
C ARG A 50 15.57 -1.85 -16.96
N ASN A 51 14.78 -0.84 -16.56
CA ASN A 51 14.83 -0.29 -15.22
C ASN A 51 14.31 -1.29 -14.18
N ALA A 52 13.20 -1.98 -14.47
CA ALA A 52 12.66 -3.03 -13.62
C ALA A 52 13.72 -4.10 -13.34
N ARG A 53 14.37 -4.61 -14.39
CA ARG A 53 15.45 -5.60 -14.24
C ARG A 53 16.60 -5.08 -13.38
N ARG A 54 17.15 -3.91 -13.70
CA ARG A 54 18.27 -3.32 -12.95
C ARG A 54 17.93 -3.05 -11.49
N PHE A 55 16.71 -2.57 -11.24
CA PHE A 55 16.23 -2.33 -9.89
C PHE A 55 16.16 -3.63 -9.08
N LEU A 56 15.57 -4.68 -9.65
CA LEU A 56 15.46 -5.98 -8.98
C LEU A 56 16.83 -6.71 -8.88
N ASP A 57 17.75 -6.47 -9.82
CA ASP A 57 19.12 -6.96 -9.73
C ASP A 57 19.92 -6.29 -8.60
N ALA A 58 19.57 -5.06 -8.22
CA ALA A 58 20.19 -4.36 -7.11
C ALA A 58 19.51 -4.65 -5.76
N ALA A 59 18.17 -4.75 -5.76
CA ALA A 59 17.39 -4.89 -4.53
C ALA A 59 17.29 -6.32 -4.03
N HIS A 60 17.35 -7.33 -4.91
CA HIS A 60 17.20 -8.76 -4.60
C HIS A 60 16.07 -9.07 -3.61
N PRO A 61 14.83 -8.60 -3.83
CA PRO A 61 13.77 -8.79 -2.86
C PRO A 61 13.32 -10.26 -2.78
N GLU A 62 13.11 -10.76 -1.57
CA GLU A 62 12.43 -12.03 -1.33
C GLU A 62 10.90 -11.88 -1.30
N ILE A 63 10.45 -10.70 -0.87
CA ILE A 63 9.03 -10.32 -0.79
C ILE A 63 8.88 -8.90 -1.35
N ALA A 64 7.84 -8.70 -2.16
CA ALA A 64 7.44 -7.38 -2.65
C ALA A 64 6.00 -7.07 -2.20
N ILE A 65 5.80 -5.90 -1.59
CA ILE A 65 4.49 -5.46 -1.12
C ILE A 65 4.14 -4.14 -1.80
N PHE A 66 3.07 -4.15 -2.56
CA PHE A 66 2.50 -2.98 -3.22
C PHE A 66 1.33 -2.42 -2.41
N VAL A 67 1.15 -1.10 -2.45
CA VAL A 67 0.11 -0.44 -1.66
C VAL A 67 -0.89 0.26 -2.58
N LYS A 68 -2.16 -0.08 -2.48
CA LYS A 68 -3.29 0.52 -3.25
C LYS A 68 -3.23 0.30 -4.75
N TYR A 69 -2.89 1.36 -5.51
CA TYR A 69 -3.01 1.44 -6.98
C TYR A 69 -1.67 1.32 -7.69
N GLU A 70 -0.69 0.71 -7.05
CA GLU A 70 0.67 0.59 -7.57
C GLU A 70 0.78 -0.63 -8.51
N PHE A 71 0.39 -0.45 -9.77
CA PHE A 71 0.41 -1.51 -10.80
C PHE A 71 1.51 -1.25 -11.83
N TRP A 72 2.76 -1.46 -11.43
CA TRP A 72 3.97 -1.29 -12.24
C TRP A 72 4.21 -2.55 -13.09
N LEU A 73 3.70 -2.55 -14.32
CA LEU A 73 3.56 -3.76 -15.14
C LEU A 73 4.90 -4.46 -15.43
N ASN A 74 5.94 -3.71 -15.77
CA ASN A 74 7.25 -4.31 -16.06
C ASN A 74 7.92 -4.84 -14.79
N LEU A 75 7.82 -4.10 -13.70
CA LEU A 75 8.32 -4.52 -12.40
C LEU A 75 7.60 -5.79 -11.91
N LEU A 76 6.26 -5.80 -11.98
CA LEU A 76 5.44 -6.96 -11.60
C LEU A 76 5.73 -8.20 -12.44
N ARG A 77 5.88 -8.03 -13.76
CA ARG A 77 6.28 -9.14 -14.64
C ARG A 77 7.65 -9.72 -14.29
N ASP A 78 8.62 -8.87 -13.97
CA ASP A 78 9.98 -9.32 -13.62
C ASP A 78 10.01 -9.97 -12.25
N LEU A 79 9.25 -9.48 -11.27
CA LEU A 79 9.03 -10.14 -9.98
C LEU A 79 8.45 -11.54 -10.15
N ARG A 80 7.37 -11.68 -10.94
CA ARG A 80 6.75 -12.98 -11.26
C ARG A 80 7.75 -13.95 -11.91
N ARG A 81 8.53 -13.46 -12.90
CA ARG A 81 9.55 -14.28 -13.58
C ARG A 81 10.61 -14.80 -12.60
N ARG A 82 10.98 -13.97 -11.61
CA ARG A 82 11.94 -14.31 -10.54
C ARG A 82 11.32 -15.13 -9.42
N LYS A 83 10.02 -15.38 -9.46
CA LYS A 83 9.25 -16.10 -8.42
C LYS A 83 9.34 -15.40 -7.05
N VAL A 84 9.45 -14.08 -7.04
CA VAL A 84 9.42 -13.27 -5.83
C VAL A 84 7.98 -13.22 -5.32
N ARG A 85 7.76 -13.54 -4.05
CA ARG A 85 6.44 -13.45 -3.42
C ARG A 85 5.94 -12.01 -3.45
N THR A 86 4.82 -11.79 -4.11
CA THR A 86 4.34 -10.44 -4.40
C THR A 86 2.91 -10.25 -3.90
N TYR A 87 2.71 -9.23 -3.10
CA TYR A 87 1.42 -8.92 -2.47
C TYR A 87 0.98 -7.51 -2.81
N ILE A 88 -0.32 -7.29 -2.89
CA ILE A 88 -0.91 -5.95 -2.88
C ILE A 88 -1.81 -5.79 -1.67
N VAL A 89 -1.71 -4.65 -0.98
CA VAL A 89 -2.46 -4.38 0.25
C VAL A 89 -3.29 -3.12 0.12
N SER A 90 -4.42 -3.10 0.85
CA SER A 90 -5.38 -1.99 0.84
C SER A 90 -5.83 -1.60 -0.58
N ALA A 91 -5.87 -2.57 -1.50
CA ALA A 91 -6.33 -2.31 -2.86
C ALA A 91 -7.85 -2.13 -2.92
N ILE A 92 -8.30 -1.24 -3.80
CA ILE A 92 -9.72 -1.09 -4.09
C ILE A 92 -9.93 -1.12 -5.59
N PHE A 93 -10.88 -1.92 -6.03
CA PHE A 93 -11.22 -2.06 -7.44
C PHE A 93 -12.63 -1.53 -7.69
N ARG A 94 -12.81 -0.87 -8.82
CA ARG A 94 -14.08 -0.30 -9.24
C ARG A 94 -14.44 -0.81 -10.63
N ARG A 95 -15.72 -0.96 -10.93
CA ARG A 95 -16.22 -1.45 -12.23
C ARG A 95 -15.70 -0.67 -13.43
N ASN A 96 -15.43 0.62 -13.27
CA ASN A 96 -14.87 1.46 -14.32
C ASN A 96 -13.35 1.36 -14.49
N SER A 97 -12.65 0.62 -13.64
CA SER A 97 -11.19 0.41 -13.75
C SER A 97 -10.86 -0.33 -15.06
N ILE A 98 -9.68 -0.03 -15.61
CA ILE A 98 -9.21 -0.58 -16.89
C ILE A 98 -9.19 -2.11 -16.92
N PHE A 99 -8.97 -2.75 -15.78
CA PHE A 99 -8.93 -4.21 -15.63
C PHE A 99 -10.23 -4.89 -16.05
N PHE A 100 -11.37 -4.23 -15.88
CA PHE A 100 -12.71 -4.77 -16.15
C PHE A 100 -13.25 -4.36 -17.53
N ARG A 101 -12.48 -3.62 -18.32
CA ARG A 101 -12.85 -3.25 -19.69
C ARG A 101 -12.53 -4.40 -20.66
N PRO A 102 -13.27 -4.54 -21.80
CA PRO A 102 -13.00 -5.56 -22.80
C PRO A 102 -11.55 -5.55 -23.30
N TYR A 103 -10.97 -4.36 -23.44
CA TYR A 103 -9.57 -4.13 -23.86
C TYR A 103 -8.55 -4.19 -22.71
N GLY A 104 -8.97 -4.49 -21.49
CA GLY A 104 -8.13 -4.50 -20.29
C GLY A 104 -7.18 -5.70 -20.15
N GLY A 105 -7.17 -6.63 -21.12
CA GLY A 105 -6.38 -7.87 -21.05
C GLY A 105 -4.90 -7.66 -20.76
N TYR A 106 -4.29 -6.67 -21.40
CA TYR A 106 -2.90 -6.32 -21.16
C TYR A 106 -2.63 -5.93 -19.69
N TRP A 107 -3.52 -5.14 -19.10
CA TRP A 107 -3.42 -4.67 -17.72
C TRP A 107 -3.70 -5.77 -16.69
N ARG A 108 -4.54 -6.77 -17.04
CA ARG A 108 -4.81 -7.92 -16.15
C ARG A 108 -3.57 -8.73 -15.87
N GLN A 109 -2.58 -8.74 -16.76
CA GLN A 109 -1.29 -9.41 -16.53
C GLN A 109 -0.56 -8.88 -15.28
N ALA A 110 -0.81 -7.61 -14.87
CA ALA A 110 -0.30 -7.10 -13.62
C ALA A 110 -0.91 -7.82 -12.41
N LEU A 111 -2.22 -8.11 -12.47
CA LEU A 111 -2.95 -8.78 -11.40
C LEU A 111 -2.49 -10.23 -11.21
N GLU A 112 -2.10 -10.91 -12.29
CA GLU A 112 -1.56 -12.27 -12.27
C GLU A 112 -0.20 -12.38 -11.56
N SER A 113 0.45 -11.26 -11.28
CA SER A 113 1.75 -11.23 -10.61
C SER A 113 1.65 -11.25 -9.09
N PHE A 114 0.44 -11.10 -8.55
CA PHE A 114 0.24 -11.11 -7.09
C PHE A 114 -0.10 -12.52 -6.61
N ASP A 115 0.65 -13.00 -5.61
CA ASP A 115 0.33 -14.25 -4.91
C ASP A 115 -0.94 -14.10 -4.08
N VAL A 116 -1.13 -12.94 -3.42
CA VAL A 116 -2.37 -12.61 -2.71
C VAL A 116 -2.68 -11.12 -2.87
N MET A 117 -3.96 -10.82 -3.08
CA MET A 117 -4.49 -9.47 -3.15
C MET A 117 -5.36 -9.17 -1.93
N PHE A 118 -4.87 -8.32 -1.02
CA PHE A 118 -5.64 -7.83 0.13
C PHE A 118 -6.42 -6.58 -0.27
N VAL A 119 -7.73 -6.73 -0.40
CA VAL A 119 -8.64 -5.68 -0.86
C VAL A 119 -9.43 -5.05 0.29
N GLN A 120 -9.93 -3.84 0.07
CA GLN A 120 -10.64 -3.09 1.11
C GLN A 120 -12.07 -3.57 1.35
N ASN A 121 -12.74 -4.16 0.34
CA ASN A 121 -14.15 -4.49 0.43
C ASN A 121 -14.56 -5.69 -0.43
N GLU A 122 -15.74 -6.22 -0.13
CA GLU A 122 -16.35 -7.35 -0.84
C GLU A 122 -16.65 -7.05 -2.32
N GLU A 123 -16.95 -5.81 -2.68
CA GLU A 123 -17.17 -5.43 -4.08
C GLU A 123 -15.91 -5.65 -4.91
N SER A 124 -14.75 -5.20 -4.41
CA SER A 124 -13.46 -5.44 -5.06
C SER A 124 -13.18 -6.94 -5.23
N LYS A 125 -13.47 -7.76 -4.21
CA LYS A 125 -13.32 -9.21 -4.28
C LYS A 125 -14.22 -9.82 -5.35
N LYS A 126 -15.51 -9.43 -5.39
CA LYS A 126 -16.46 -9.91 -6.40
C LYS A 126 -16.05 -9.54 -7.82
N LEU A 127 -15.52 -8.34 -8.02
CA LEU A 127 -15.03 -7.88 -9.32
C LEU A 127 -13.84 -8.72 -9.80
N LEU A 128 -12.90 -9.00 -8.92
CA LEU A 128 -11.72 -9.83 -9.23
C LEU A 128 -12.08 -11.29 -9.45
N ALA A 129 -13.00 -11.84 -8.65
CA ALA A 129 -13.54 -13.19 -8.85
C ALA A 129 -14.22 -13.33 -10.23
N GLY A 130 -14.91 -12.27 -10.71
CA GLY A 130 -15.46 -12.21 -12.06
C GLY A 130 -14.41 -12.24 -13.19
N LEU A 131 -13.14 -12.01 -12.90
CA LEU A 131 -12.01 -12.19 -13.81
C LEU A 131 -11.25 -13.50 -13.61
N GLY A 132 -11.70 -14.35 -12.67
CA GLY A 132 -11.07 -15.65 -12.36
C GLY A 132 -9.99 -15.61 -11.29
N PHE A 133 -9.85 -14.50 -10.54
CA PHE A 133 -8.92 -14.43 -9.41
C PHE A 133 -9.58 -14.90 -8.12
N ASP A 134 -9.04 -15.95 -7.51
CA ASP A 134 -9.46 -16.55 -6.23
C ASP A 134 -8.54 -16.21 -5.06
N ASN A 135 -7.34 -15.72 -5.34
CA ASN A 135 -6.32 -15.32 -4.38
C ASN A 135 -6.60 -13.92 -3.76
N VAL A 136 -7.86 -13.64 -3.44
CA VAL A 136 -8.33 -12.32 -2.96
C VAL A 136 -8.89 -12.41 -1.55
N ILE A 137 -8.33 -11.64 -0.63
CA ILE A 137 -8.74 -11.55 0.77
C ILE A 137 -9.26 -10.15 1.08
N VAL A 138 -10.43 -10.04 1.69
CA VAL A 138 -10.94 -8.75 2.19
C VAL A 138 -10.30 -8.47 3.55
N ALA A 139 -9.49 -7.44 3.62
CA ALA A 139 -8.73 -7.05 4.81
C ALA A 139 -9.01 -5.62 5.28
N GLY A 140 -9.86 -4.87 4.58
CA GLY A 140 -10.15 -3.48 4.91
C GLY A 140 -9.06 -2.50 4.48
N ASP A 141 -9.09 -1.30 5.05
CA ASP A 141 -8.11 -0.25 4.80
C ASP A 141 -7.24 -0.05 6.04
N THR A 142 -5.95 -0.27 5.91
CA THR A 142 -4.96 -0.12 7.00
C THR A 142 -4.91 1.27 7.64
N ARG A 143 -5.55 2.28 7.04
CA ARG A 143 -5.71 3.60 7.67
C ARG A 143 -6.60 3.53 8.91
N PHE A 144 -7.60 2.65 8.94
CA PHE A 144 -8.47 2.49 10.11
C PHE A 144 -7.71 1.94 11.30
N ASP A 145 -6.79 0.99 11.09
CA ASP A 145 -5.93 0.48 12.15
C ASP A 145 -5.11 1.61 12.76
N ARG A 146 -4.55 2.48 11.90
CA ARG A 146 -3.78 3.64 12.37
C ARG A 146 -4.63 4.66 13.12
N VAL A 147 -5.84 4.94 12.67
CA VAL A 147 -6.77 5.84 13.35
C VAL A 147 -7.16 5.28 14.72
N ALA A 148 -7.42 3.97 14.81
CA ALA A 148 -7.73 3.30 16.07
C ALA A 148 -6.55 3.40 17.06
N GLU A 149 -5.31 3.17 16.59
CA GLU A 149 -4.10 3.33 17.42
C GLU A 149 -3.93 4.77 17.91
N ILE A 150 -4.11 5.76 17.04
CA ILE A 150 -4.02 7.18 17.41
C ILE A 150 -5.10 7.54 18.44
N ALA A 151 -6.33 7.05 18.23
CA ALA A 151 -7.43 7.29 19.17
C ALA A 151 -7.17 6.64 20.54
N ALA A 152 -6.64 5.42 20.57
CA ALA A 152 -6.27 4.72 21.80
C ALA A 152 -5.10 5.40 22.54
N ALA A 153 -4.18 6.03 21.81
CA ALA A 153 -3.03 6.76 22.34
C ALA A 153 -3.29 8.27 22.47
N ALA A 154 -4.55 8.71 22.29
CA ALA A 154 -4.90 10.12 22.32
C ALA A 154 -4.53 10.75 23.68
N LYS A 155 -3.73 11.82 23.61
CA LYS A 155 -3.37 12.61 24.80
C LYS A 155 -4.42 13.69 25.03
N HIS A 156 -4.64 13.98 26.29
CA HIS A 156 -5.42 15.13 26.72
C HIS A 156 -4.81 16.43 26.13
N ILE A 157 -5.65 17.33 25.62
CA ILE A 157 -5.22 18.59 25.02
C ILE A 157 -5.86 19.73 25.79
N ASP A 158 -5.13 20.27 26.74
CA ASP A 158 -5.59 21.31 27.68
C ASP A 158 -6.21 22.54 27.00
N ILE A 159 -5.66 22.97 25.87
CA ILE A 159 -6.17 24.13 25.15
C ILE A 159 -7.58 23.88 24.59
N ILE A 160 -7.87 22.63 24.20
CA ILE A 160 -9.19 22.24 23.69
C ILE A 160 -10.21 22.24 24.83
N ASP A 161 -9.83 21.73 26.01
CA ASP A 161 -10.73 21.70 27.15
C ASP A 161 -11.01 23.09 27.70
N ARG A 162 -10.00 23.99 27.73
CA ARG A 162 -10.21 25.40 28.07
C ARG A 162 -11.15 26.10 27.08
N PHE A 163 -10.98 25.81 25.77
CA PHE A 163 -11.84 26.39 24.73
C PHE A 163 -13.28 25.85 24.83
N LYS A 164 -13.42 24.55 25.08
CA LYS A 164 -14.72 23.86 25.19
C LYS A 164 -15.49 24.34 26.43
N GLY A 165 -14.81 24.46 27.59
CA GLY A 165 -15.48 24.65 28.88
C GLY A 165 -16.55 23.59 29.11
N ASP A 166 -17.74 23.99 29.58
CA ASP A 166 -18.89 23.11 29.80
C ASP A 166 -19.74 22.86 28.54
N LYS A 167 -19.32 23.39 27.38
CA LYS A 167 -20.07 23.28 26.14
C LYS A 167 -19.68 22.04 25.33
N ARG A 168 -20.55 21.61 24.41
CA ARG A 168 -20.21 20.61 23.40
C ARG A 168 -19.33 21.24 22.35
N LEU A 169 -18.25 20.54 21.96
CA LEU A 169 -17.34 20.97 20.91
C LEU A 169 -17.63 20.17 19.64
N PHE A 170 -17.85 20.87 18.55
CA PHE A 170 -17.88 20.29 17.20
C PHE A 170 -16.61 20.72 16.45
N VAL A 171 -15.89 19.74 15.92
CA VAL A 171 -14.68 19.98 15.15
C VAL A 171 -14.91 19.46 13.72
N ALA A 172 -14.82 20.36 12.74
CA ALA A 172 -14.87 20.02 11.33
C ALA A 172 -13.49 20.25 10.69
N GLY A 173 -12.82 19.17 10.31
CA GLY A 173 -11.52 19.24 9.66
C GLY A 173 -11.61 18.91 8.17
N SER A 174 -10.74 19.51 7.34
CA SER A 174 -10.68 19.29 5.88
C SER A 174 -12.01 19.54 5.16
N THR A 175 -12.71 20.55 5.60
CA THR A 175 -13.94 21.03 4.93
C THR A 175 -13.55 21.91 3.74
N TRP A 176 -14.14 21.61 2.55
CA TRP A 176 -13.95 22.32 1.28
C TRP A 176 -15.23 22.98 0.85
#